data_16f28f6d6a93609815a3623bcd4f928e
#
_entry.id   16f28f6d6a93609815a3623bcd4f928e
#
_cell.length_a   1.000
_cell.length_b   1.000
_cell.length_c   1.000
_cell.angle_alpha   90.00
_cell.angle_beta   90.00
_cell.angle_gamma   90.00
#
_symmetry.space_group_name_H-M   'P 1'
#
loop_
_entity.id
_entity.type
_entity.pdbx_description
1 polymer ?
#
loop_
_entity_poly.entity_id
_entity_poly.type
_entity_poly.pdbx_seq_one_letter_code
_entity_poly.pdbx_strand_id
1 'polypeptide(L)'
;MRRLLTFLVVITVMATAQKTPVPPLFPDVDELNRMAARFAPVPLKVDLSGLSAGDKKALGKLVEAAHVVNHLFMQQLWSGNLALYHKLQQDKTPLGKARLHYFWINKGPWSEIDEHNAFLPGVPSKKPPGANFYPQDMDKEEFEGWVKTLYPESKELAEGFFTVIRRDQSHPAQKRPAKSDLGKLKMVPYSEEYKADLDRAAKLLREAAALTDNASLKKFLTTCADAFLSNNYFESDVAWMDLDAPVDVTIGPYETYNDELFGYKAAFEAYINVRDDKESARLAFLGQHLQEIENNLPEDPAYRVARLGALAPIRVVNEVFSAGDGNHGVQTAAYNLPNDDKVVQQKGSKRVMLKNIQEAKFKSTLEPISKVVLQPAAQQDLSFELFFTHIVAHELTHGLGPHQIKINGRDTNPRLELKELYSAIEEAKADVTGLFALQYLMTQADKGAIQAPLPHGPDAERKLYTTYLASSFRTLRFGLQDSHAKGMAVQFNYFLDKGAFIASADGTFSVDLSKIKDAVASLDHELLTLEATGDYAGAKKLMSEMMLLRPEVQKALERLKSVPTDIEPQFVTADAITVGIVEPRKPEKKK
;
A
#
# COMPACT_ATOMS: atom_id res chain seq x y z
N MET A 1 80.52 44.16 13.75
CA MET A 1 79.29 44.38 14.47
C MET A 1 78.15 43.83 13.62
N ARG A 2 77.68 42.59 13.86
CA ARG A 2 76.49 41.98 13.23
C ARG A 2 75.54 41.60 14.35
N ARG A 3 74.39 42.23 14.36
CA ARG A 3 73.28 41.90 15.30
C ARG A 3 72.52 40.70 14.78
N LEU A 4 72.47 39.62 15.58
CA LEU A 4 71.56 38.52 15.38
C LEU A 4 70.15 38.92 15.91
N LEU A 5 69.18 38.90 15.04
CA LEU A 5 67.76 38.93 15.45
C LEU A 5 67.27 37.49 15.62
N THR A 6 66.87 37.13 16.83
CA THR A 6 66.23 35.85 17.16
C THR A 6 64.73 36.02 16.96
N PHE A 7 64.13 35.32 15.97
CA PHE A 7 62.67 35.22 15.77
C PHE A 7 62.10 34.12 16.70
N LEU A 8 61.25 34.54 17.63
CA LEU A 8 60.49 33.64 18.49
C LEU A 8 59.22 33.25 17.72
N VAL A 9 59.11 31.99 17.28
CA VAL A 9 57.88 31.44 16.66
C VAL A 9 56.99 30.92 17.78
N VAL A 10 55.91 31.64 18.05
CA VAL A 10 54.84 31.19 18.96
C VAL A 10 53.90 30.27 18.16
N ILE A 11 53.95 28.96 18.39
CA ILE A 11 53.01 28.00 17.83
C ILE A 11 51.77 28.03 18.72
N THR A 12 50.69 28.64 18.22
CA THR A 12 49.35 28.59 18.85
C THR A 12 48.71 27.28 18.42
N VAL A 13 48.65 26.27 19.31
CA VAL A 13 47.89 25.05 19.13
C VAL A 13 46.42 25.41 19.34
N MET A 14 45.66 25.58 18.25
CA MET A 14 44.18 25.59 18.33
C MET A 14 43.69 24.18 18.61
N ALA A 15 43.28 23.90 19.83
CA ALA A 15 42.53 22.71 20.19
C ALA A 15 41.13 22.81 19.55
N THR A 16 40.91 22.11 18.46
CA THR A 16 39.54 21.87 17.94
C THR A 16 38.80 21.00 18.93
N ALA A 17 37.92 21.61 19.72
CA ALA A 17 36.96 20.88 20.53
C ALA A 17 36.07 20.06 19.57
N GLN A 18 36.31 18.76 19.47
CA GLN A 18 35.35 17.83 18.88
C GLN A 18 34.04 17.98 19.65
N LYS A 19 33.02 18.55 19.00
CA LYS A 19 31.66 18.48 19.51
C LYS A 19 31.30 17.00 19.60
N THR A 20 31.20 16.47 20.80
CA THR A 20 30.56 15.18 21.07
C THR A 20 29.18 15.23 20.42
N PRO A 21 28.79 14.24 19.59
CA PRO A 21 27.45 14.19 19.02
C PRO A 21 26.47 14.18 20.17
N VAL A 22 25.59 15.18 20.20
CA VAL A 22 24.43 15.15 21.12
C VAL A 22 23.64 13.90 20.74
N PRO A 23 23.38 12.97 21.67
CA PRO A 23 22.59 11.78 21.35
C PRO A 23 21.23 12.24 20.79
N PRO A 24 20.69 11.54 19.78
CA PRO A 24 19.40 11.91 19.20
C PRO A 24 18.36 12.01 20.32
N LEU A 25 17.72 13.16 20.41
CA LEU A 25 16.65 13.39 21.39
C LEU A 25 15.45 12.60 20.87
N PHE A 26 15.08 11.51 21.56
CA PHE A 26 13.86 10.78 21.24
C PHE A 26 12.65 11.64 21.56
N PRO A 27 11.52 11.47 20.83
CA PRO A 27 10.31 12.22 21.05
C PRO A 27 9.81 12.15 22.50
N ASP A 28 9.40 13.28 23.04
CA ASP A 28 8.67 13.39 24.31
C ASP A 28 7.18 13.06 24.12
N VAL A 29 6.36 13.25 25.18
CA VAL A 29 4.92 12.97 25.15
C VAL A 29 4.21 13.80 24.10
N ASP A 30 4.53 15.10 24.04
CA ASP A 30 3.83 16.04 23.14
C ASP A 30 4.19 15.77 21.68
N GLU A 31 5.45 15.44 21.40
CA GLU A 31 5.90 15.06 20.06
C GLU A 31 5.27 13.74 19.62
N LEU A 32 5.27 12.69 20.47
CA LEU A 32 4.62 11.42 20.17
C LEU A 32 3.12 11.59 19.90
N ASN A 33 2.44 12.45 20.68
CA ASN A 33 1.03 12.75 20.44
C ASN A 33 0.83 13.50 19.10
N ARG A 34 1.72 14.41 18.72
CA ARG A 34 1.69 15.05 17.39
C ARG A 34 1.94 14.05 16.27
N MET A 35 2.88 13.13 16.45
CA MET A 35 3.16 12.05 15.50
C MET A 35 1.94 11.13 15.33
N ALA A 36 1.31 10.71 16.43
CA ALA A 36 0.10 9.89 16.39
C ALA A 36 -1.09 10.63 15.77
N ALA A 37 -1.24 11.94 16.02
CA ALA A 37 -2.33 12.74 15.46
C ALA A 37 -2.30 12.88 13.91
N ARG A 38 -1.21 12.46 13.28
CA ARG A 38 -1.17 12.30 11.81
C ARG A 38 -2.07 11.16 11.30
N PHE A 39 -2.48 10.27 12.21
CA PHE A 39 -3.43 9.18 11.96
C PHE A 39 -4.73 9.51 12.68
N ALA A 40 -5.75 9.94 11.93
CA ALA A 40 -7.04 10.33 12.52
C ALA A 40 -7.76 9.10 13.08
N PRO A 41 -8.14 9.06 14.36
CA PRO A 41 -8.92 7.94 14.89
C PRO A 41 -10.32 7.94 14.29
N VAL A 42 -10.71 6.84 13.60
CA VAL A 42 -12.01 6.71 12.95
C VAL A 42 -12.71 5.43 13.41
N PRO A 43 -13.89 5.54 14.06
CA PRO A 43 -14.68 4.37 14.41
C PRO A 43 -15.28 3.72 13.15
N LEU A 44 -14.89 2.49 12.87
CA LEU A 44 -15.43 1.69 11.77
C LEU A 44 -16.54 0.77 12.29
N LYS A 45 -17.74 0.97 11.73
CA LYS A 45 -18.91 0.14 12.01
C LYS A 45 -19.38 -0.50 10.72
N VAL A 46 -19.58 -1.83 10.76
CA VAL A 46 -20.07 -2.60 9.63
C VAL A 46 -21.42 -3.20 9.99
N ASP A 47 -22.39 -3.09 9.10
CA ASP A 47 -23.69 -3.73 9.25
C ASP A 47 -23.57 -5.25 8.99
N LEU A 48 -23.87 -6.02 10.02
CA LEU A 48 -23.87 -7.48 9.97
C LEU A 48 -25.29 -8.07 9.81
N SER A 49 -26.32 -7.24 9.60
CA SER A 49 -27.72 -7.71 9.57
C SER A 49 -27.96 -8.76 8.46
N GLY A 50 -27.27 -8.62 7.32
CA GLY A 50 -27.34 -9.53 6.18
C GLY A 50 -26.64 -10.87 6.37
N LEU A 51 -25.86 -11.07 7.46
CA LEU A 51 -25.15 -12.31 7.71
C LEU A 51 -26.02 -13.32 8.46
N SER A 52 -25.84 -14.60 8.14
CA SER A 52 -26.44 -15.70 8.91
C SER A 52 -25.92 -15.74 10.35
N ALA A 53 -26.63 -16.45 11.24
CA ALA A 53 -26.16 -16.64 12.62
C ALA A 53 -24.84 -17.43 12.68
N GLY A 54 -24.63 -18.36 11.73
CA GLY A 54 -23.38 -19.10 11.56
C GLY A 54 -22.23 -18.20 11.14
N ASP A 55 -22.44 -17.37 10.10
CA ASP A 55 -21.42 -16.45 9.60
C ASP A 55 -21.01 -15.38 10.64
N LYS A 56 -21.96 -14.86 11.43
CA LYS A 56 -21.65 -13.95 12.55
C LYS A 56 -20.73 -14.58 13.60
N LYS A 57 -20.93 -15.87 13.91
CA LYS A 57 -20.06 -16.62 14.82
C LYS A 57 -18.70 -16.93 14.18
N ALA A 58 -18.70 -17.30 12.89
CA ALA A 58 -17.48 -17.52 12.13
C ALA A 58 -16.63 -16.24 12.08
N LEU A 59 -17.27 -15.07 11.86
CA LEU A 59 -16.60 -13.76 11.84
C LEU A 59 -15.85 -13.50 13.16
N GLY A 60 -16.42 -13.82 14.31
CA GLY A 60 -15.73 -13.71 15.60
C GLY A 60 -14.46 -14.57 15.66
N LYS A 61 -14.49 -15.80 15.13
CA LYS A 61 -13.32 -16.68 15.07
C LYS A 61 -12.25 -16.17 14.10
N LEU A 62 -12.67 -15.54 13.01
CA LEU A 62 -11.77 -14.93 12.04
C LEU A 62 -11.05 -13.71 12.63
N VAL A 63 -11.74 -12.87 13.41
CA VAL A 63 -11.11 -11.76 14.14
C VAL A 63 -10.10 -12.29 15.16
N GLU A 64 -10.42 -13.38 15.88
CA GLU A 64 -9.46 -14.04 16.78
C GLU A 64 -8.21 -14.54 16.02
N ALA A 65 -8.38 -15.13 14.83
CA ALA A 65 -7.26 -15.55 13.98
C ALA A 65 -6.43 -14.36 13.49
N ALA A 66 -7.08 -13.27 13.10
CA ALA A 66 -6.41 -12.04 12.69
C ALA A 66 -5.58 -11.40 13.83
N HIS A 67 -6.02 -11.51 15.09
CA HIS A 67 -5.17 -11.10 16.23
C HIS A 67 -3.88 -11.92 16.34
N VAL A 68 -3.88 -13.19 15.95
CA VAL A 68 -2.65 -13.99 15.85
C VAL A 68 -1.72 -13.46 14.77
N VAL A 69 -2.29 -12.97 13.67
CA VAL A 69 -1.53 -12.35 12.57
C VAL A 69 -0.79 -11.08 13.01
N ASN A 70 -1.38 -10.25 13.89
CA ASN A 70 -0.65 -9.12 14.47
C ASN A 70 0.61 -9.57 15.22
N HIS A 71 0.54 -10.68 15.93
CA HIS A 71 1.68 -11.24 16.65
C HIS A 71 2.75 -11.77 15.70
N LEU A 72 2.35 -12.49 14.66
CA LEU A 72 3.23 -12.98 13.58
C LEU A 72 3.96 -11.82 12.89
N PHE A 73 3.23 -10.81 12.48
CA PHE A 73 3.81 -9.66 11.79
C PHE A 73 4.82 -8.89 12.65
N MET A 74 4.51 -8.67 13.93
CA MET A 74 5.48 -8.06 14.86
C MET A 74 6.77 -8.86 14.96
N GLN A 75 6.71 -10.21 14.92
CA GLN A 75 7.90 -11.06 14.86
C GLN A 75 8.66 -10.92 13.55
N GLN A 76 7.94 -10.77 12.42
CA GLN A 76 8.55 -10.60 11.10
C GLN A 76 9.26 -9.25 10.95
N LEU A 77 8.76 -8.19 11.60
CA LEU A 77 9.41 -6.88 11.55
C LEU A 77 10.76 -6.84 12.25
N TRP A 78 10.85 -7.43 13.44
CA TRP A 78 12.09 -7.43 14.22
C TRP A 78 12.03 -8.42 15.38
N SER A 79 13.15 -9.12 15.62
CA SER A 79 13.26 -10.14 16.67
C SER A 79 13.03 -9.62 18.09
N GLY A 80 13.31 -8.33 18.37
CA GLY A 80 13.08 -7.68 19.66
C GLY A 80 11.68 -7.11 19.86
N ASN A 81 10.82 -7.16 18.83
CA ASN A 81 9.57 -6.38 18.78
C ASN A 81 8.55 -6.80 19.84
N LEU A 82 8.32 -8.10 20.00
CA LEU A 82 7.39 -8.61 21.01
C LEU A 82 7.82 -8.30 22.44
N ALA A 83 9.13 -8.44 22.74
CA ALA A 83 9.67 -8.11 24.05
C ALA A 83 9.50 -6.61 24.36
N LEU A 84 9.73 -5.74 23.36
CA LEU A 84 9.53 -4.31 23.46
C LEU A 84 8.04 -3.99 23.68
N TYR A 85 7.13 -4.59 22.90
CA TYR A 85 5.69 -4.42 23.05
C TYR A 85 5.22 -4.75 24.47
N HIS A 86 5.61 -5.91 25.02
CA HIS A 86 5.28 -6.28 26.38
C HIS A 86 5.84 -5.31 27.43
N LYS A 87 7.06 -4.80 27.22
CA LYS A 87 7.64 -3.77 28.10
C LYS A 87 6.83 -2.47 28.05
N LEU A 88 6.42 -2.02 26.86
CA LEU A 88 5.60 -0.82 26.70
C LEU A 88 4.22 -0.96 27.34
N GLN A 89 3.62 -2.15 27.26
CA GLN A 89 2.34 -2.43 27.94
C GLN A 89 2.40 -2.29 29.45
N GLN A 90 3.56 -2.51 30.07
CA GLN A 90 3.77 -2.39 31.51
C GLN A 90 4.00 -0.94 31.95
N ASP A 91 4.48 -0.07 31.09
CA ASP A 91 4.72 1.35 31.38
C ASP A 91 3.41 2.15 31.37
N LYS A 92 2.90 2.49 32.57
CA LYS A 92 1.64 3.25 32.72
C LYS A 92 1.82 4.75 32.78
N THR A 93 3.05 5.24 32.68
CA THR A 93 3.34 6.69 32.64
C THR A 93 2.74 7.34 31.39
N PRO A 94 2.51 8.67 31.39
CA PRO A 94 2.06 9.38 30.19
C PRO A 94 2.96 9.09 28.97
N LEU A 95 4.28 9.09 29.17
CA LEU A 95 5.26 8.79 28.12
C LEU A 95 5.15 7.33 27.66
N GLY A 96 5.00 6.37 28.57
CA GLY A 96 4.81 4.96 28.25
C GLY A 96 3.55 4.72 27.42
N LYS A 97 2.44 5.38 27.77
CA LYS A 97 1.18 5.30 27.00
C LYS A 97 1.33 5.89 25.60
N ALA A 98 1.95 7.04 25.45
CA ALA A 98 2.18 7.68 24.15
C ALA A 98 3.09 6.81 23.27
N ARG A 99 4.17 6.22 23.84
CA ARG A 99 5.05 5.27 23.16
C ARG A 99 4.33 4.01 22.73
N LEU A 100 3.50 3.42 23.58
CA LEU A 100 2.70 2.23 23.27
C LEU A 100 1.71 2.51 22.15
N HIS A 101 1.02 3.66 22.21
CA HIS A 101 0.06 4.04 21.18
C HIS A 101 0.74 4.20 19.81
N TYR A 102 1.82 4.96 19.71
CA TYR A 102 2.51 5.15 18.44
C TYR A 102 3.21 3.89 17.94
N PHE A 103 3.72 3.04 18.87
CA PHE A 103 4.20 1.70 18.54
C PHE A 103 3.09 0.83 17.93
N TRP A 104 1.88 0.89 18.49
CA TRP A 104 0.75 0.09 17.98
C TRP A 104 0.32 0.51 16.59
N ILE A 105 0.29 1.80 16.28
CA ILE A 105 0.02 2.31 14.93
C ILE A 105 1.03 1.72 13.93
N ASN A 106 2.33 1.72 14.28
CA ASN A 106 3.41 1.28 13.39
C ASN A 106 3.77 -0.21 13.53
N LYS A 107 3.14 -0.95 14.44
CA LYS A 107 3.50 -2.35 14.80
C LYS A 107 4.98 -2.55 15.14
N GLY A 108 5.70 -1.49 15.40
CA GLY A 108 7.13 -1.47 15.68
C GLY A 108 7.63 -0.10 16.16
N PRO A 109 8.92 0.04 16.46
CA PRO A 109 9.51 1.28 16.96
C PRO A 109 9.96 2.25 15.86
N TRP A 110 9.58 2.03 14.61
CA TRP A 110 9.91 2.86 13.45
C TRP A 110 8.64 3.35 12.76
N SER A 111 8.74 4.52 12.15
CA SER A 111 7.63 5.11 11.40
C SER A 111 7.97 5.19 9.92
N GLU A 112 7.14 4.59 9.08
CA GLU A 112 7.27 4.64 7.63
C GLU A 112 7.21 6.08 7.09
N ILE A 113 6.24 6.88 7.58
CA ILE A 113 6.09 8.28 7.17
C ILE A 113 7.21 9.20 7.70
N ASP A 114 8.14 8.67 8.49
CA ASP A 114 9.36 9.34 8.97
C ASP A 114 10.62 8.59 8.48
N GLU A 115 10.60 8.04 7.27
CA GLU A 115 11.72 7.36 6.63
C GLU A 115 12.27 6.18 7.45
N HIS A 116 11.41 5.44 8.14
CA HIS A 116 11.77 4.33 9.03
C HIS A 116 12.74 4.69 10.16
N ASN A 117 12.76 5.95 10.59
CA ASN A 117 13.54 6.37 11.75
C ASN A 117 12.93 5.86 13.06
N ALA A 118 13.81 5.46 13.99
CA ALA A 118 13.37 5.00 15.31
C ALA A 118 12.87 6.17 16.17
N PHE A 119 11.71 5.99 16.76
CA PHE A 119 11.15 6.94 17.75
C PHE A 119 11.27 6.44 19.19
N LEU A 120 11.84 5.25 19.42
CA LEU A 120 12.09 4.66 20.74
C LEU A 120 13.57 4.42 20.98
N PRO A 121 14.06 4.61 22.22
CA PRO A 121 15.45 4.32 22.58
C PRO A 121 15.70 2.81 22.68
N GLY A 122 16.95 2.40 22.43
CA GLY A 122 17.41 1.03 22.61
C GLY A 122 17.04 0.06 21.48
N VAL A 123 16.67 0.58 20.34
CA VAL A 123 16.39 -0.16 19.10
C VAL A 123 17.34 0.30 17.99
N PRO A 124 17.47 -0.43 16.87
CA PRO A 124 18.19 0.07 15.70
C PRO A 124 17.66 1.42 15.25
N SER A 125 18.55 2.33 14.84
CA SER A 125 18.18 3.71 14.46
C SER A 125 17.23 3.79 13.25
N LYS A 126 17.26 2.78 12.39
CA LYS A 126 16.31 2.56 11.30
C LYS A 126 15.82 1.13 11.31
N LYS A 127 14.65 0.89 10.74
CA LYS A 127 14.12 -0.45 10.49
C LYS A 127 15.19 -1.26 9.72
N PRO A 128 15.51 -2.48 10.14
CA PRO A 128 16.41 -3.34 9.38
C PRO A 128 15.83 -3.61 7.97
N PRO A 129 16.59 -3.40 6.88
CA PRO A 129 16.05 -3.56 5.52
C PRO A 129 15.52 -4.97 5.23
N GLY A 130 16.14 -6.01 5.80
CA GLY A 130 15.65 -7.39 5.70
C GLY A 130 14.63 -7.76 6.77
N ALA A 131 14.13 -6.79 7.54
CA ALA A 131 13.27 -7.03 8.70
C ALA A 131 13.83 -8.18 9.59
N ASN A 132 13.01 -9.12 10.01
CA ASN A 132 13.45 -10.35 10.67
C ASN A 132 13.34 -11.58 9.76
N PHE A 133 13.32 -11.37 8.45
CA PHE A 133 13.37 -12.49 7.49
C PHE A 133 14.78 -13.04 7.32
N TYR A 134 15.80 -12.24 7.63
CA TYR A 134 17.22 -12.56 7.48
C TYR A 134 17.98 -12.30 8.80
N PRO A 135 19.17 -12.91 8.98
CA PRO A 135 20.08 -12.51 10.06
C PRO A 135 20.45 -11.02 9.95
N GLN A 136 20.42 -10.30 11.08
CA GLN A 136 20.70 -8.85 11.09
C GLN A 136 22.11 -8.47 10.62
N ASP A 137 23.05 -9.40 10.69
CA ASP A 137 24.44 -9.25 10.29
C ASP A 137 24.74 -9.70 8.86
N MET A 138 23.72 -10.19 8.14
CA MET A 138 23.82 -10.65 6.75
C MET A 138 23.76 -9.46 5.78
N ASP A 139 24.64 -9.44 4.77
CA ASP A 139 24.57 -8.53 3.63
C ASP A 139 24.06 -9.26 2.35
N LYS A 140 23.79 -8.46 1.31
CA LYS A 140 23.31 -9.00 0.03
C LYS A 140 24.32 -9.95 -0.62
N GLU A 141 25.62 -9.61 -0.57
CA GLU A 141 26.68 -10.40 -1.18
C GLU A 141 26.80 -11.77 -0.52
N GLU A 142 26.65 -11.84 0.81
CA GLU A 142 26.65 -13.12 1.54
C GLU A 142 25.49 -14.01 1.10
N PHE A 143 24.27 -13.44 1.03
CA PHE A 143 23.09 -14.20 0.61
C PHE A 143 23.22 -14.70 -0.83
N GLU A 144 23.54 -13.80 -1.76
CA GLU A 144 23.72 -14.14 -3.17
C GLU A 144 24.84 -15.18 -3.41
N GLY A 145 25.92 -15.04 -2.64
CA GLY A 145 27.03 -16.00 -2.65
C GLY A 145 26.59 -17.37 -2.18
N TRP A 146 25.82 -17.44 -1.09
CA TRP A 146 25.26 -18.69 -0.56
C TRP A 146 24.24 -19.31 -1.54
N VAL A 147 23.32 -18.53 -2.08
CA VAL A 147 22.31 -19.01 -3.05
C VAL A 147 22.97 -19.64 -4.28
N LYS A 148 24.11 -19.10 -4.76
CA LYS A 148 24.86 -19.69 -5.88
C LYS A 148 25.41 -21.09 -5.58
N THR A 149 25.54 -21.45 -4.31
CA THR A 149 26.00 -22.80 -3.89
C THR A 149 24.88 -23.82 -3.78
N LEU A 150 23.61 -23.39 -3.84
CA LEU A 150 22.44 -24.23 -3.67
C LEU A 150 22.05 -24.96 -4.96
N TYR A 151 21.42 -26.12 -4.82
CA TYR A 151 20.71 -26.77 -5.92
C TYR A 151 19.50 -25.94 -6.35
N PRO A 152 19.04 -26.07 -7.62
CA PRO A 152 17.95 -25.23 -8.17
C PRO A 152 16.69 -25.18 -7.30
N GLU A 153 16.23 -26.32 -6.80
CA GLU A 153 15.05 -26.42 -5.94
C GLU A 153 15.24 -25.70 -4.58
N SER A 154 16.44 -25.81 -4.00
CA SER A 154 16.80 -25.11 -2.76
C SER A 154 16.96 -23.60 -2.99
N LYS A 155 17.42 -23.21 -4.18
CA LYS A 155 17.49 -21.80 -4.58
C LYS A 155 16.09 -21.18 -4.65
N GLU A 156 15.13 -21.85 -5.32
CA GLU A 156 13.74 -21.41 -5.39
C GLU A 156 13.14 -21.22 -3.99
N LEU A 157 13.42 -22.12 -3.06
CA LEU A 157 12.98 -21.99 -1.67
C LEU A 157 13.69 -20.86 -0.91
N ALA A 158 14.98 -20.63 -1.16
CA ALA A 158 15.74 -19.55 -0.52
C ALA A 158 15.26 -18.16 -0.98
N GLU A 159 14.90 -18.02 -2.25
CA GLU A 159 14.37 -16.80 -2.86
C GLU A 159 12.82 -16.72 -2.79
N GLY A 160 12.14 -17.77 -2.33
CA GLY A 160 10.68 -17.85 -2.26
C GLY A 160 10.07 -17.10 -1.06
N PHE A 161 8.75 -16.94 -1.13
CA PHE A 161 7.95 -16.11 -0.22
C PHE A 161 7.91 -16.61 1.23
N PHE A 162 7.93 -17.94 1.47
CA PHE A 162 7.47 -18.57 2.71
C PHE A 162 8.60 -19.21 3.51
N THR A 163 9.81 -18.65 3.44
CA THR A 163 10.96 -19.09 4.23
C THR A 163 11.65 -17.89 4.86
N VAL A 164 12.21 -18.08 6.08
CA VAL A 164 13.17 -17.16 6.65
C VAL A 164 14.58 -17.74 6.51
N ILE A 165 15.56 -16.86 6.46
CA ILE A 165 16.96 -17.22 6.49
C ILE A 165 17.49 -17.07 7.90
N ARG A 166 18.21 -18.05 8.42
CA ARG A 166 18.77 -18.07 9.76
C ARG A 166 20.23 -18.49 9.75
N ARG A 167 20.97 -18.12 10.80
CA ARG A 167 22.29 -18.69 11.05
C ARG A 167 22.17 -20.15 11.51
N ASP A 168 22.95 -21.05 10.92
CA ASP A 168 23.02 -22.43 11.38
C ASP A 168 23.81 -22.48 12.69
N GLN A 169 23.11 -22.72 13.80
CA GLN A 169 23.71 -22.79 15.13
C GLN A 169 24.39 -24.14 15.42
N SER A 170 24.28 -25.14 14.55
CA SER A 170 24.97 -26.41 14.70
C SER A 170 26.51 -26.27 14.66
N HIS A 171 26.98 -25.13 14.14
CA HIS A 171 28.39 -24.75 14.16
C HIS A 171 28.51 -23.41 14.92
N PRO A 172 28.85 -23.43 16.22
CA PRO A 172 28.97 -22.21 17.02
C PRO A 172 30.00 -21.27 16.42
N ALA A 173 29.58 -20.04 16.17
CA ALA A 173 30.36 -19.00 15.51
C ALA A 173 31.66 -18.72 16.30
N GLN A 174 32.78 -18.87 15.65
CA GLN A 174 33.98 -18.12 16.02
C GLN A 174 33.70 -16.62 15.77
N LYS A 175 34.25 -15.78 16.65
CA LYS A 175 34.06 -14.30 16.58
C LYS A 175 34.21 -13.79 15.15
N ARG A 176 33.13 -13.21 14.59
CA ARG A 176 32.97 -12.73 13.22
C ARG A 176 33.54 -13.69 12.17
N PRO A 177 32.72 -14.49 11.49
CA PRO A 177 33.20 -15.34 10.41
C PRO A 177 33.80 -14.46 9.30
N ALA A 178 34.94 -14.88 8.79
CA ALA A 178 35.48 -14.33 7.56
C ALA A 178 34.47 -14.56 6.41
N LYS A 179 34.48 -13.72 5.37
CA LYS A 179 33.62 -13.87 4.17
C LYS A 179 33.65 -15.28 3.52
N SER A 180 34.55 -16.17 3.94
CA SER A 180 34.69 -17.55 3.48
C SER A 180 33.74 -18.58 4.16
N ASP A 181 32.94 -18.18 5.16
CA ASP A 181 32.06 -19.08 5.91
C ASP A 181 30.61 -19.06 5.40
N LEU A 182 30.43 -19.08 4.09
CA LEU A 182 29.12 -19.06 3.39
C LEU A 182 28.20 -20.25 3.74
N GLY A 183 28.70 -21.31 4.39
CA GLY A 183 27.91 -22.48 4.79
C GLY A 183 27.06 -22.33 6.06
N LYS A 184 26.98 -21.12 6.65
CA LYS A 184 26.28 -20.87 7.93
C LYS A 184 24.85 -20.35 7.79
N LEU A 185 24.35 -20.19 6.58
CA LEU A 185 22.95 -19.84 6.34
C LEU A 185 22.11 -21.11 6.16
N LYS A 186 20.90 -21.09 6.68
CA LYS A 186 19.89 -22.12 6.45
C LYS A 186 18.53 -21.49 6.21
N MET A 187 17.72 -22.16 5.41
CA MET A 187 16.30 -21.85 5.24
C MET A 187 15.49 -22.50 6.35
N VAL A 188 14.48 -21.78 6.85
CA VAL A 188 13.48 -22.31 7.77
C VAL A 188 12.10 -21.95 7.20
N PRO A 189 11.24 -22.94 6.91
CA PRO A 189 9.88 -22.68 6.45
C PRO A 189 9.08 -21.88 7.49
N TYR A 190 8.14 -21.05 7.06
CA TYR A 190 7.26 -20.30 7.99
C TYR A 190 6.48 -21.23 8.92
N SER A 191 6.04 -22.40 8.42
CA SER A 191 5.36 -23.43 9.23
C SER A 191 6.20 -23.97 10.39
N GLU A 192 7.54 -23.87 10.32
CA GLU A 192 8.45 -24.24 11.41
C GLU A 192 8.81 -23.03 12.27
N GLU A 193 9.20 -21.92 11.65
CA GLU A 193 9.63 -20.69 12.35
C GLU A 193 8.51 -20.12 13.23
N TYR A 194 7.29 -20.08 12.72
CA TYR A 194 6.11 -19.49 13.37
C TYR A 194 5.10 -20.54 13.85
N LYS A 195 5.55 -21.79 14.03
CA LYS A 195 4.69 -22.96 14.26
C LYS A 195 3.61 -22.73 15.32
N ALA A 196 3.95 -22.19 16.48
CA ALA A 196 3.01 -22.03 17.59
C ALA A 196 1.84 -21.10 17.24
N ASP A 197 2.11 -20.02 16.54
CA ASP A 197 1.09 -19.05 16.11
C ASP A 197 0.29 -19.60 14.93
N LEU A 198 0.95 -20.27 13.99
CA LEU A 198 0.26 -20.88 12.83
C LEU A 198 -0.63 -22.05 13.23
N ASP A 199 -0.23 -22.91 14.18
CA ASP A 199 -1.09 -23.94 14.76
C ASP A 199 -2.35 -23.34 15.39
N ARG A 200 -2.21 -22.23 16.11
CA ARG A 200 -3.32 -21.51 16.73
C ARG A 200 -4.25 -20.89 15.68
N ALA A 201 -3.69 -20.19 14.70
CA ALA A 201 -4.46 -19.58 13.61
C ALA A 201 -5.20 -20.63 12.79
N ALA A 202 -4.53 -21.75 12.41
CA ALA A 202 -5.14 -22.85 11.68
C ALA A 202 -6.32 -23.48 12.45
N LYS A 203 -6.20 -23.64 13.77
CA LYS A 203 -7.30 -24.12 14.63
C LYS A 203 -8.49 -23.16 14.55
N LEU A 204 -8.28 -21.85 14.68
CA LEU A 204 -9.35 -20.85 14.63
C LEU A 204 -10.03 -20.79 13.26
N LEU A 205 -9.26 -20.93 12.16
CA LEU A 205 -9.80 -21.01 10.81
C LEU A 205 -10.70 -22.24 10.64
N ARG A 206 -10.31 -23.40 11.16
CA ARG A 206 -11.15 -24.62 11.14
C ARG A 206 -12.40 -24.47 12.00
N GLU A 207 -12.31 -23.82 13.17
CA GLU A 207 -13.48 -23.48 13.99
C GLU A 207 -14.45 -22.57 13.23
N ALA A 208 -13.94 -21.55 12.53
CA ALA A 208 -14.74 -20.68 11.67
C ALA A 208 -15.39 -21.45 10.51
N ALA A 209 -14.64 -22.33 9.85
CA ALA A 209 -15.13 -23.20 8.78
C ALA A 209 -16.26 -24.13 9.22
N ALA A 210 -16.25 -24.56 10.48
CA ALA A 210 -17.33 -25.39 11.05
C ALA A 210 -18.60 -24.61 11.36
N LEU A 211 -18.54 -23.29 11.50
CA LEU A 211 -19.65 -22.40 11.86
C LEU A 211 -20.40 -21.84 10.66
N THR A 212 -19.73 -21.67 9.51
CA THR A 212 -20.37 -21.18 8.28
C THR A 212 -21.05 -22.30 7.50
N ASP A 213 -22.20 -21.99 6.91
CA ASP A 213 -22.88 -22.88 5.96
C ASP A 213 -22.45 -22.62 4.51
N ASN A 214 -21.71 -21.53 4.23
CA ASN A 214 -21.24 -21.25 2.89
C ASN A 214 -20.09 -22.18 2.48
N ALA A 215 -20.31 -22.95 1.41
CA ALA A 215 -19.39 -23.99 0.97
C ALA A 215 -18.04 -23.45 0.49
N SER A 216 -18.02 -22.28 -0.20
CA SER A 216 -16.79 -21.67 -0.69
C SER A 216 -15.95 -21.10 0.45
N LEU A 217 -16.58 -20.44 1.42
CA LEU A 217 -15.89 -19.95 2.61
C LEU A 217 -15.31 -21.10 3.44
N LYS A 218 -16.11 -22.15 3.66
CA LYS A 218 -15.63 -23.37 4.36
C LYS A 218 -14.43 -24.00 3.67
N LYS A 219 -14.46 -24.11 2.33
CA LYS A 219 -13.34 -24.63 1.53
C LYS A 219 -12.10 -23.76 1.72
N PHE A 220 -12.21 -22.43 1.51
CA PHE A 220 -11.08 -21.53 1.66
C PHE A 220 -10.48 -21.60 3.07
N LEU A 221 -11.28 -21.49 4.12
CA LEU A 221 -10.77 -21.51 5.50
C LEU A 221 -10.08 -22.84 5.85
N THR A 222 -10.56 -23.95 5.31
CA THR A 222 -9.93 -25.26 5.52
C THR A 222 -8.59 -25.37 4.80
N THR A 223 -8.54 -24.99 3.51
CA THR A 223 -7.30 -25.04 2.72
C THR A 223 -6.26 -24.03 3.24
N CYS A 224 -6.69 -22.85 3.72
CA CYS A 224 -5.82 -21.86 4.36
C CYS A 224 -5.22 -22.41 5.68
N ALA A 225 -6.04 -23.10 6.50
CA ALA A 225 -5.54 -23.76 7.70
C ALA A 225 -4.51 -24.86 7.38
N ASP A 226 -4.72 -25.61 6.29
CA ASP A 226 -3.79 -26.64 5.82
C ASP A 226 -2.49 -26.00 5.27
N ALA A 227 -2.60 -24.86 4.57
CA ALA A 227 -1.47 -24.08 4.08
C ALA A 227 -0.55 -23.58 5.20
N PHE A 228 -1.13 -23.08 6.30
CA PHE A 228 -0.36 -22.64 7.47
C PHE A 228 0.48 -23.75 8.08
N LEU A 229 0.00 -25.00 8.02
CA LEU A 229 0.70 -26.15 8.60
C LEU A 229 1.68 -26.79 7.61
N SER A 230 1.38 -26.77 6.32
CA SER A 230 2.19 -27.41 5.27
C SER A 230 3.21 -26.49 4.61
N ASN A 231 3.09 -25.17 4.79
CA ASN A 231 3.86 -24.14 4.07
C ASN A 231 3.61 -24.12 2.55
N ASN A 232 2.50 -24.71 2.08
CA ASN A 232 2.10 -24.72 0.68
C ASN A 232 0.76 -24.00 0.52
N TYR A 233 0.79 -22.83 -0.12
CA TYR A 233 -0.36 -21.92 -0.20
C TYR A 233 -1.16 -22.07 -1.50
N PHE A 234 -0.71 -22.87 -2.49
CA PHE A 234 -1.33 -22.96 -3.81
C PHE A 234 -2.84 -23.28 -3.77
N GLU A 235 -3.22 -24.34 -3.06
CA GLU A 235 -4.65 -24.73 -2.95
C GLU A 235 -5.48 -23.70 -2.15
N SER A 236 -4.87 -23.02 -1.20
CA SER A 236 -5.49 -21.91 -0.48
C SER A 236 -5.80 -20.74 -1.41
N ASP A 237 -4.84 -20.35 -2.24
CA ASP A 237 -4.98 -19.23 -3.17
C ASP A 237 -5.99 -19.56 -4.28
N VAL A 238 -6.01 -20.80 -4.79
CA VAL A 238 -7.05 -21.27 -5.71
C VAL A 238 -8.44 -21.20 -5.05
N ALA A 239 -8.57 -21.63 -3.78
CA ALA A 239 -9.84 -21.57 -3.06
C ALA A 239 -10.26 -20.13 -2.74
N TRP A 240 -9.30 -19.23 -2.50
CA TRP A 240 -9.55 -17.80 -2.32
C TRP A 240 -10.08 -17.14 -3.61
N MET A 241 -9.54 -17.51 -4.78
CA MET A 241 -10.08 -17.05 -6.06
C MET A 241 -11.53 -17.47 -6.28
N ASP A 242 -11.89 -18.69 -5.83
CA ASP A 242 -13.25 -19.25 -5.92
C ASP A 242 -14.18 -18.79 -4.78
N LEU A 243 -13.69 -17.96 -3.84
CA LEU A 243 -14.48 -17.52 -2.68
C LEU A 243 -15.66 -16.65 -3.14
N ASP A 244 -16.87 -17.12 -2.84
CA ASP A 244 -18.14 -16.43 -3.08
C ASP A 244 -19.05 -16.56 -1.85
N ALA A 245 -18.86 -15.64 -0.90
CA ALA A 245 -19.54 -15.61 0.38
C ALA A 245 -19.81 -14.18 0.82
N PRO A 246 -20.83 -13.93 1.68
CA PRO A 246 -21.05 -12.62 2.30
C PRO A 246 -19.89 -12.17 3.19
N VAL A 247 -19.19 -13.11 3.82
CA VAL A 247 -17.93 -12.86 4.54
C VAL A 247 -16.78 -13.08 3.57
N ASP A 248 -16.04 -12.02 3.28
CA ASP A 248 -14.85 -12.06 2.43
C ASP A 248 -13.59 -11.98 3.31
N VAL A 249 -12.70 -12.94 3.15
CA VAL A 249 -11.54 -13.09 4.02
C VAL A 249 -10.28 -13.21 3.18
N THR A 250 -9.27 -12.44 3.55
CA THR A 250 -7.89 -12.62 3.10
C THR A 250 -7.02 -12.75 4.35
N ILE A 251 -6.30 -13.85 4.51
CA ILE A 251 -5.45 -14.10 5.67
C ILE A 251 -4.28 -15.01 5.29
N GLY A 252 -3.08 -14.50 5.41
CA GLY A 252 -1.87 -15.23 5.02
C GLY A 252 -0.67 -14.32 4.81
N PRO A 253 0.46 -14.88 4.33
CA PRO A 253 1.64 -14.10 3.94
C PRO A 253 1.55 -13.75 2.45
N TYR A 254 1.37 -12.47 2.11
CA TYR A 254 1.18 -12.05 0.72
C TYR A 254 2.15 -10.96 0.28
N GLU A 255 2.21 -9.81 0.96
CA GLU A 255 2.97 -8.67 0.49
C GLU A 255 4.44 -8.72 0.90
N THR A 256 5.34 -8.31 0.00
CA THR A 256 6.80 -8.42 0.17
C THR A 256 7.50 -7.11 0.50
N TYR A 257 6.76 -6.01 0.67
CA TYR A 257 7.32 -4.66 0.88
C TYR A 257 8.19 -4.54 2.13
N ASN A 258 7.95 -5.36 3.16
CA ASN A 258 8.75 -5.35 4.38
C ASN A 258 10.15 -5.96 4.22
N ASP A 259 10.36 -6.76 3.16
CA ASP A 259 11.67 -7.23 2.72
C ASP A 259 12.30 -6.22 1.75
N GLU A 260 12.86 -5.14 2.29
CA GLU A 260 13.54 -4.10 1.52
C GLU A 260 14.94 -4.55 1.01
N LEU A 261 15.41 -5.76 1.39
CA LEU A 261 16.66 -6.30 0.85
C LEU A 261 16.47 -6.86 -0.55
N PHE A 262 15.48 -7.74 -0.74
CA PHE A 262 15.31 -8.47 -2.00
C PHE A 262 13.86 -8.46 -2.52
N GLY A 263 12.87 -8.17 -1.66
CA GLY A 263 11.45 -8.30 -2.00
C GLY A 263 11.01 -9.76 -2.16
N TYR A 264 11.68 -10.70 -1.49
CA TYR A 264 11.38 -12.13 -1.61
C TYR A 264 10.42 -12.64 -0.56
N LYS A 265 10.42 -12.06 0.63
CA LYS A 265 9.76 -12.63 1.82
C LYS A 265 8.42 -11.96 2.09
N ALA A 266 7.36 -12.77 2.14
CA ALA A 266 6.01 -12.29 2.36
C ALA A 266 5.71 -12.06 3.85
N ALA A 267 5.13 -10.90 4.14
CA ALA A 267 4.63 -10.55 5.47
C ALA A 267 3.22 -11.11 5.70
N PHE A 268 2.91 -11.48 6.95
CA PHE A 268 1.57 -11.89 7.32
C PHE A 268 0.63 -10.69 7.45
N GLU A 269 -0.52 -10.82 6.82
CA GLU A 269 -1.62 -9.84 6.88
C GLU A 269 -2.97 -10.54 6.98
N ALA A 270 -3.98 -9.82 7.41
CA ALA A 270 -5.35 -10.29 7.44
C ALA A 270 -6.33 -9.14 7.19
N TYR A 271 -7.32 -9.40 6.34
CA TYR A 271 -8.48 -8.56 6.10
C TYR A 271 -9.74 -9.40 6.29
N ILE A 272 -10.55 -9.03 7.28
CA ILE A 272 -11.82 -9.68 7.61
C ILE A 272 -12.93 -8.73 7.22
N ASN A 273 -13.68 -9.09 6.19
CA ASN A 273 -14.57 -8.18 5.50
C ASN A 273 -16.00 -8.74 5.39
N VAL A 274 -16.94 -7.83 5.14
CA VAL A 274 -18.28 -8.13 4.66
C VAL A 274 -18.46 -7.53 3.27
N ARG A 275 -18.94 -8.33 2.32
CA ARG A 275 -19.15 -7.91 0.94
C ARG A 275 -20.21 -6.81 0.83
N ASP A 276 -19.96 -5.85 -0.05
CA ASP A 276 -20.96 -4.90 -0.55
C ASP A 276 -21.36 -5.31 -1.97
N ASP A 277 -22.29 -6.27 -2.07
CA ASP A 277 -22.73 -6.82 -3.36
C ASP A 277 -23.39 -5.76 -4.25
N LYS A 278 -24.10 -4.80 -3.63
CA LYS A 278 -24.74 -3.71 -4.35
C LYS A 278 -23.69 -2.81 -5.01
N GLU A 279 -22.68 -2.44 -4.28
CA GLU A 279 -21.58 -1.61 -4.79
C GLU A 279 -20.72 -2.37 -5.80
N SER A 280 -20.44 -3.64 -5.54
CA SER A 280 -19.72 -4.52 -6.49
C SER A 280 -20.46 -4.63 -7.82
N ALA A 281 -21.79 -4.80 -7.81
CA ALA A 281 -22.61 -4.84 -9.02
C ALA A 281 -22.63 -3.47 -9.75
N ARG A 282 -22.70 -2.36 -8.99
CA ARG A 282 -22.65 -1.01 -9.56
C ARG A 282 -21.33 -0.77 -10.30
N LEU A 283 -20.23 -1.18 -9.75
CA LEU A 283 -18.89 -0.96 -10.32
C LEU A 283 -18.53 -2.00 -11.39
N ALA A 284 -19.14 -3.19 -11.38
CA ALA A 284 -19.00 -4.15 -12.48
C ALA A 284 -19.49 -3.58 -13.83
N PHE A 285 -20.39 -2.58 -13.81
CA PHE A 285 -20.81 -1.85 -14.99
C PHE A 285 -19.61 -1.21 -15.73
N LEU A 286 -18.62 -0.66 -15.04
CA LEU A 286 -17.42 -0.10 -15.66
C LEU A 286 -16.67 -1.17 -16.45
N GLY A 287 -16.48 -2.34 -15.84
CA GLY A 287 -15.81 -3.48 -16.47
C GLY A 287 -16.52 -3.96 -17.76
N GLN A 288 -17.87 -3.92 -17.78
CA GLN A 288 -18.65 -4.32 -18.96
C GLN A 288 -18.48 -3.38 -20.16
N HIS A 289 -18.07 -2.14 -19.93
CA HIS A 289 -17.91 -1.12 -20.98
C HIS A 289 -16.45 -0.87 -21.39
N LEU A 290 -15.48 -1.61 -20.82
CA LEU A 290 -14.06 -1.34 -21.09
C LEU A 290 -13.69 -1.49 -22.56
N GLN A 291 -14.22 -2.49 -23.28
CA GLN A 291 -13.96 -2.61 -24.71
C GLN A 291 -14.56 -1.43 -25.51
N GLU A 292 -15.71 -0.92 -25.09
CA GLU A 292 -16.30 0.27 -25.69
C GLU A 292 -15.43 1.51 -25.42
N ILE A 293 -14.94 1.66 -24.19
CA ILE A 293 -14.01 2.74 -23.80
C ILE A 293 -12.72 2.63 -24.60
N GLU A 294 -12.10 1.45 -24.69
CA GLU A 294 -10.90 1.17 -25.47
C GLU A 294 -11.06 1.61 -26.93
N ASN A 295 -12.19 1.25 -27.55
CA ASN A 295 -12.49 1.62 -28.93
C ASN A 295 -12.66 3.14 -29.15
N ASN A 296 -12.81 3.91 -28.07
CA ASN A 296 -13.04 5.37 -28.10
C ASN A 296 -11.93 6.15 -27.40
N LEU A 297 -10.83 5.50 -26.97
CA LEU A 297 -9.69 6.21 -26.40
C LEU A 297 -9.16 7.29 -27.35
N PRO A 298 -8.66 8.41 -26.81
CA PRO A 298 -8.16 9.53 -27.62
C PRO A 298 -6.77 9.27 -28.21
N GLU A 299 -6.57 8.10 -28.82
CA GLU A 299 -5.32 7.67 -29.44
C GLU A 299 -5.53 7.32 -30.92
N ASP A 300 -4.43 7.13 -31.66
CA ASP A 300 -4.53 6.63 -33.04
C ASP A 300 -5.22 5.24 -33.03
N PRO A 301 -6.27 5.03 -33.82
CA PRO A 301 -6.97 3.76 -33.91
C PRO A 301 -6.06 2.54 -34.19
N ALA A 302 -4.88 2.76 -34.76
CA ALA A 302 -3.90 1.70 -35.00
C ALA A 302 -3.26 1.12 -33.71
N TYR A 303 -3.34 1.86 -32.61
CA TYR A 303 -2.77 1.46 -31.31
C TYR A 303 -3.78 0.76 -30.39
N ARG A 304 -5.09 0.90 -30.69
CA ARG A 304 -6.17 0.33 -29.87
C ARG A 304 -6.12 -1.19 -29.83
N VAL A 305 -6.41 -1.74 -28.67
CA VAL A 305 -6.49 -3.19 -28.47
C VAL A 305 -7.81 -3.71 -29.01
N ALA A 306 -7.77 -4.45 -30.13
CA ALA A 306 -8.96 -4.94 -30.81
C ALA A 306 -9.86 -5.83 -29.93
N ARG A 307 -9.24 -6.56 -28.96
CA ARG A 307 -9.96 -7.39 -27.99
C ARG A 307 -9.18 -7.43 -26.69
N LEU A 308 -9.81 -6.90 -25.65
CA LEU A 308 -9.27 -6.97 -24.28
C LEU A 308 -9.28 -8.40 -23.75
N GLY A 309 -8.32 -8.70 -22.88
CA GLY A 309 -8.27 -9.96 -22.14
C GLY A 309 -9.38 -10.08 -21.10
N ALA A 310 -9.42 -11.20 -20.40
CA ALA A 310 -10.31 -11.37 -19.26
C ALA A 310 -9.89 -10.42 -18.13
N LEU A 311 -10.87 -9.70 -17.57
CA LEU A 311 -10.64 -8.74 -16.51
C LEU A 311 -10.63 -9.43 -15.14
N ALA A 312 -9.77 -8.96 -14.25
CA ALA A 312 -9.81 -9.32 -12.86
C ALA A 312 -11.14 -8.85 -12.22
N PRO A 313 -11.90 -9.75 -11.55
CA PRO A 313 -13.11 -9.33 -10.87
C PRO A 313 -12.79 -8.34 -9.75
N ILE A 314 -13.62 -7.31 -9.64
CA ILE A 314 -13.57 -6.36 -8.53
C ILE A 314 -14.54 -6.79 -7.45
N ARG A 315 -14.05 -6.87 -6.22
CA ARG A 315 -14.85 -7.08 -5.01
C ARG A 315 -14.83 -5.81 -4.18
N VAL A 316 -15.99 -5.26 -3.88
CA VAL A 316 -16.13 -4.17 -2.93
C VAL A 316 -16.55 -4.75 -1.59
N VAL A 317 -15.83 -4.37 -0.55
CA VAL A 317 -16.04 -4.91 0.79
C VAL A 317 -16.01 -3.78 1.83
N ASN A 318 -16.63 -4.05 2.98
CA ASN A 318 -16.53 -3.24 4.19
C ASN A 318 -15.68 -4.01 5.21
N GLU A 319 -14.55 -3.46 5.58
CA GLU A 319 -13.61 -4.05 6.50
C GLU A 319 -14.16 -4.03 7.93
N VAL A 320 -14.24 -5.22 8.55
CA VAL A 320 -14.61 -5.43 9.95
C VAL A 320 -13.38 -5.35 10.83
N PHE A 321 -12.27 -5.92 10.35
CA PHE A 321 -10.99 -5.93 11.06
C PHE A 321 -9.85 -6.19 10.09
N SER A 322 -8.71 -5.52 10.30
CA SER A 322 -7.44 -5.84 9.66
C SER A 322 -6.33 -6.05 10.68
N ALA A 323 -5.31 -6.79 10.28
CA ALA A 323 -4.19 -7.15 11.14
C ALA A 323 -2.90 -7.37 10.34
N GLY A 324 -1.78 -7.38 11.06
CA GLY A 324 -0.47 -7.56 10.48
C GLY A 324 -0.07 -6.40 9.59
N ASP A 325 0.46 -6.71 8.42
CA ASP A 325 0.88 -5.71 7.43
C ASP A 325 -0.31 -4.87 6.94
N GLY A 326 -1.50 -5.46 6.81
CA GLY A 326 -2.73 -4.75 6.42
C GLY A 326 -3.21 -3.67 7.40
N ASN A 327 -2.69 -3.67 8.65
CA ASN A 327 -2.97 -2.64 9.66
C ASN A 327 -1.67 -2.12 10.28
N HIS A 328 -0.82 -1.53 9.45
CA HIS A 328 0.50 -1.06 9.80
C HIS A 328 0.74 0.31 9.16
N GLY A 329 0.92 1.34 9.96
CA GLY A 329 1.15 2.71 9.48
C GLY A 329 0.00 3.21 8.59
N VAL A 330 0.31 3.50 7.33
CA VAL A 330 -0.68 3.93 6.33
C VAL A 330 -1.58 2.75 5.96
N GLN A 331 -2.89 2.92 6.14
CA GLN A 331 -3.85 1.83 5.95
C GLN A 331 -4.01 1.46 4.48
N THR A 332 -4.06 0.16 4.20
CA THR A 332 -4.38 -0.38 2.87
C THR A 332 -5.78 0.06 2.44
N ALA A 333 -5.92 0.45 1.20
CA ALA A 333 -7.19 0.92 0.63
C ALA A 333 -7.78 -0.05 -0.41
N ALA A 334 -6.91 -0.85 -1.02
CA ALA A 334 -7.23 -1.91 -1.97
C ALA A 334 -6.03 -2.87 -2.08
N TYR A 335 -6.26 -4.09 -2.56
CA TYR A 335 -5.20 -5.04 -2.87
C TYR A 335 -5.58 -5.94 -4.04
N ASN A 336 -4.59 -6.48 -4.73
CA ASN A 336 -4.75 -7.37 -5.87
C ASN A 336 -3.92 -8.64 -5.65
N LEU A 337 -4.58 -9.78 -5.56
CA LEU A 337 -4.00 -11.08 -5.25
C LEU A 337 -4.55 -12.16 -6.20
N PRO A 338 -3.94 -13.35 -6.28
CA PRO A 338 -2.74 -13.78 -5.57
C PRO A 338 -1.44 -13.30 -6.23
N ASN A 339 -0.31 -13.47 -5.55
CA ASN A 339 1.03 -13.20 -6.08
C ASN A 339 1.69 -14.45 -6.70
N ASP A 340 1.09 -15.64 -6.56
CA ASP A 340 1.59 -16.86 -7.20
C ASP A 340 1.25 -16.90 -8.70
N ASP A 341 2.28 -16.83 -9.55
CA ASP A 341 2.13 -16.84 -11.00
C ASP A 341 1.36 -18.05 -11.52
N LYS A 342 1.47 -19.22 -10.89
CA LYS A 342 0.77 -20.44 -11.29
C LYS A 342 -0.74 -20.31 -11.05
N VAL A 343 -1.11 -19.69 -9.92
CA VAL A 343 -2.52 -19.41 -9.61
C VAL A 343 -3.04 -18.32 -10.55
N VAL A 344 -2.28 -17.26 -10.80
CA VAL A 344 -2.65 -16.20 -11.76
C VAL A 344 -2.87 -16.78 -13.16
N GLN A 345 -1.99 -17.67 -13.64
CA GLN A 345 -2.16 -18.34 -14.94
C GLN A 345 -3.41 -19.22 -15.01
N GLN A 346 -3.79 -19.87 -13.90
CA GLN A 346 -4.94 -20.79 -13.84
C GLN A 346 -6.27 -20.06 -13.59
N LYS A 347 -6.30 -19.05 -12.76
CA LYS A 347 -7.50 -18.40 -12.20
C LYS A 347 -7.59 -16.90 -12.47
N GLY A 348 -6.51 -16.27 -12.93
CA GLY A 348 -6.39 -14.81 -12.95
C GLY A 348 -6.11 -14.23 -11.57
N SER A 349 -6.39 -12.94 -11.41
CA SER A 349 -6.28 -12.22 -10.15
C SER A 349 -7.64 -11.64 -9.74
N LYS A 350 -7.76 -11.19 -8.48
CA LYS A 350 -8.95 -10.55 -7.93
C LYS A 350 -8.56 -9.28 -7.17
N ARG A 351 -9.24 -8.17 -7.49
CA ARG A 351 -9.07 -6.90 -6.78
C ARG A 351 -10.11 -6.74 -5.69
N VAL A 352 -9.67 -6.41 -4.50
CA VAL A 352 -10.53 -6.14 -3.35
C VAL A 352 -10.39 -4.67 -2.99
N MET A 353 -11.54 -3.96 -2.92
CA MET A 353 -11.63 -2.54 -2.63
C MET A 353 -12.24 -2.35 -1.24
N LEU A 354 -11.50 -1.76 -0.32
CA LEU A 354 -11.92 -1.53 1.07
C LEU A 354 -12.72 -0.22 1.16
N LYS A 355 -14.03 -0.27 0.86
CA LYS A 355 -14.89 0.91 0.71
C LYS A 355 -14.96 1.77 1.95
N ASN A 356 -15.20 1.17 3.13
CA ASN A 356 -15.32 1.92 4.38
C ASN A 356 -13.99 2.54 4.83
N ILE A 357 -12.85 1.92 4.50
CA ILE A 357 -11.51 2.52 4.69
C ILE A 357 -11.33 3.73 3.78
N GLN A 358 -11.69 3.59 2.49
CA GLN A 358 -11.66 4.70 1.53
C GLN A 358 -12.57 5.85 1.97
N GLU A 359 -13.77 5.55 2.46
CA GLU A 359 -14.72 6.54 3.00
C GLU A 359 -14.16 7.24 4.25
N ALA A 360 -13.54 6.49 5.15
CA ALA A 360 -12.90 7.04 6.34
C ALA A 360 -11.74 8.00 5.96
N LYS A 361 -10.88 7.58 5.02
CA LYS A 361 -9.80 8.43 4.47
C LYS A 361 -10.35 9.67 3.75
N PHE A 362 -11.43 9.53 2.99
CA PHE A 362 -12.09 10.66 2.34
C PHE A 362 -12.53 11.70 3.37
N LYS A 363 -13.26 11.29 4.39
CA LYS A 363 -13.79 12.19 5.45
C LYS A 363 -12.68 12.81 6.32
N SER A 364 -11.68 12.01 6.68
CA SER A 364 -10.66 12.45 7.65
C SER A 364 -9.46 13.15 7.02
N THR A 365 -9.25 12.97 5.70
CA THR A 365 -8.09 13.51 4.99
C THR A 365 -8.53 14.40 3.82
N LEU A 366 -9.34 13.89 2.89
CA LEU A 366 -9.66 14.63 1.66
C LEU A 366 -10.60 15.81 1.90
N GLU A 367 -11.63 15.66 2.71
CA GLU A 367 -12.50 16.79 3.08
C GLU A 367 -11.73 17.92 3.80
N PRO A 368 -10.86 17.66 4.77
CA PRO A 368 -9.98 18.70 5.33
C PRO A 368 -9.02 19.31 4.30
N ILE A 369 -8.43 18.51 3.41
CA ILE A 369 -7.60 19.02 2.30
C ILE A 369 -8.41 20.01 1.46
N SER A 370 -9.61 19.63 1.03
CA SER A 370 -10.44 20.47 0.17
C SER A 370 -10.73 21.85 0.76
N LYS A 371 -10.92 21.93 2.09
CA LYS A 371 -11.15 23.20 2.80
C LYS A 371 -9.93 24.13 2.75
N VAL A 372 -8.74 23.59 2.56
CA VAL A 372 -7.49 24.35 2.47
C VAL A 372 -7.17 24.73 1.03
N VAL A 373 -7.38 23.81 0.09
CA VAL A 373 -6.87 23.96 -1.29
C VAL A 373 -7.93 24.43 -2.28
N LEU A 374 -9.21 24.17 -2.05
CA LEU A 374 -10.27 24.58 -3.00
C LEU A 374 -10.83 25.98 -2.67
N GLN A 375 -11.24 26.68 -3.70
CA GLN A 375 -12.07 27.87 -3.52
C GLN A 375 -13.34 27.53 -2.72
N PRO A 376 -13.84 28.40 -1.81
CA PRO A 376 -14.98 28.10 -0.95
C PRO A 376 -16.23 27.61 -1.70
N ALA A 377 -16.52 28.17 -2.86
CA ALA A 377 -17.66 27.76 -3.69
C ALA A 377 -17.54 26.33 -4.24
N ALA A 378 -16.33 25.84 -4.43
CA ALA A 378 -16.06 24.49 -4.96
C ALA A 378 -16.06 23.39 -3.88
N GLN A 379 -15.94 23.75 -2.60
CA GLN A 379 -15.84 22.78 -1.49
C GLN A 379 -17.09 21.90 -1.35
N GLN A 380 -18.27 22.39 -1.73
CA GLN A 380 -19.52 21.63 -1.71
C GLN A 380 -19.62 20.57 -2.84
N ASP A 381 -18.74 20.63 -3.83
CA ASP A 381 -18.73 19.71 -4.96
C ASP A 381 -17.90 18.43 -4.69
N LEU A 382 -17.35 18.27 -3.48
CA LEU A 382 -16.72 17.01 -3.12
C LEU A 382 -17.73 15.86 -3.09
N SER A 383 -17.36 14.72 -3.70
CA SER A 383 -18.20 13.53 -3.78
C SER A 383 -17.41 12.27 -3.51
N PHE A 384 -17.72 11.57 -2.40
CA PHE A 384 -17.12 10.27 -2.12
C PHE A 384 -17.46 9.25 -3.20
N GLU A 385 -18.69 9.25 -3.71
CA GLU A 385 -19.10 8.32 -4.75
C GLU A 385 -18.23 8.46 -6.02
N LEU A 386 -17.99 9.69 -6.48
CA LEU A 386 -17.16 9.93 -7.67
C LEU A 386 -15.67 9.73 -7.39
N PHE A 387 -15.20 10.05 -6.18
CA PHE A 387 -13.86 9.72 -5.74
C PHE A 387 -13.60 8.22 -5.81
N PHE A 388 -14.48 7.42 -5.19
CA PHE A 388 -14.35 5.97 -5.16
C PHE A 388 -14.51 5.35 -6.56
N THR A 389 -15.45 5.86 -7.35
CA THR A 389 -15.65 5.41 -8.73
C THR A 389 -14.43 5.71 -9.61
N HIS A 390 -13.76 6.86 -9.42
CA HIS A 390 -12.52 7.17 -10.15
C HIS A 390 -11.38 6.23 -9.76
N ILE A 391 -11.22 5.90 -8.48
CA ILE A 391 -10.21 4.90 -8.06
C ILE A 391 -10.46 3.56 -8.76
N VAL A 392 -11.72 3.11 -8.82
CA VAL A 392 -12.06 1.87 -9.54
C VAL A 392 -11.80 1.99 -11.04
N ALA A 393 -12.12 3.14 -11.64
CA ALA A 393 -11.84 3.39 -13.05
C ALA A 393 -10.32 3.36 -13.32
N HIS A 394 -9.50 3.99 -12.48
CA HIS A 394 -8.03 3.92 -12.52
C HIS A 394 -7.54 2.48 -12.55
N GLU A 395 -7.99 1.65 -11.60
CA GLU A 395 -7.60 0.24 -11.53
C GLU A 395 -8.01 -0.58 -12.76
N LEU A 396 -9.15 -0.27 -13.36
CA LEU A 396 -9.61 -0.93 -14.57
C LEU A 396 -8.86 -0.47 -15.80
N THR A 397 -8.53 0.81 -15.89
CA THR A 397 -7.89 1.42 -17.07
C THR A 397 -6.40 1.12 -17.15
N HIS A 398 -5.77 0.54 -16.12
CA HIS A 398 -4.50 -0.16 -16.28
C HIS A 398 -4.56 -1.25 -17.35
N GLY A 399 -5.72 -1.84 -17.60
CA GLY A 399 -5.93 -2.85 -18.65
C GLY A 399 -6.20 -2.29 -20.04
N LEU A 400 -6.25 -0.97 -20.21
CA LEU A 400 -6.54 -0.29 -21.48
C LEU A 400 -5.27 0.30 -22.12
N GLY A 401 -5.34 0.53 -23.42
CA GLY A 401 -4.22 1.07 -24.21
C GLY A 401 -3.17 0.01 -24.59
N PRO A 402 -2.01 0.44 -25.13
CA PRO A 402 -1.04 -0.42 -25.79
C PRO A 402 -0.17 -1.20 -24.81
N HIS A 403 -0.42 -2.50 -24.60
CA HIS A 403 0.40 -3.41 -23.78
C HIS A 403 1.45 -4.19 -24.56
N GLN A 404 1.16 -4.52 -25.83
CA GLN A 404 2.07 -5.18 -26.74
C GLN A 404 2.27 -4.26 -27.94
N ILE A 405 3.49 -3.83 -28.17
CA ILE A 405 3.84 -2.87 -29.20
C ILE A 405 4.91 -3.42 -30.15
N LYS A 406 5.01 -2.81 -31.30
CA LYS A 406 6.00 -3.21 -32.30
C LYS A 406 6.88 -2.03 -32.69
N ILE A 407 8.16 -2.09 -32.34
CA ILE A 407 9.16 -1.05 -32.65
C ILE A 407 10.14 -1.57 -33.69
N ASN A 408 10.17 -0.95 -34.86
CA ASN A 408 11.03 -1.35 -36.00
C ASN A 408 10.91 -2.85 -36.36
N GLY A 409 9.68 -3.39 -36.27
CA GLY A 409 9.40 -4.80 -36.57
C GLY A 409 9.68 -5.77 -35.43
N ARG A 410 10.22 -5.32 -34.28
CA ARG A 410 10.48 -6.10 -33.06
C ARG A 410 9.28 -6.01 -32.12
N ASP A 411 8.75 -7.15 -31.69
CA ASP A 411 7.73 -7.21 -30.65
C ASP A 411 8.36 -6.85 -29.30
N THR A 412 7.68 -5.98 -28.56
CA THR A 412 8.12 -5.44 -27.27
C THR A 412 6.91 -4.96 -26.46
N ASN A 413 7.14 -4.23 -25.37
CA ASN A 413 6.10 -3.61 -24.57
C ASN A 413 6.55 -2.24 -24.04
N PRO A 414 5.62 -1.36 -23.62
CA PRO A 414 5.94 -0.02 -23.11
C PRO A 414 6.94 -0.04 -21.96
N ARG A 415 6.81 -0.99 -21.03
CA ARG A 415 7.70 -1.11 -19.87
C ARG A 415 9.17 -1.29 -20.25
N LEU A 416 9.44 -2.12 -21.25
CA LEU A 416 10.82 -2.34 -21.73
C LEU A 416 11.39 -1.13 -22.47
N GLU A 417 10.54 -0.41 -23.21
CA GLU A 417 10.97 0.75 -24.00
C GLU A 417 11.12 2.01 -23.14
N LEU A 418 10.18 2.30 -22.24
CA LEU A 418 10.18 3.49 -21.37
C LEU A 418 11.04 3.32 -20.11
N LYS A 419 11.45 2.07 -19.77
CA LYS A 419 12.41 1.74 -18.69
C LYS A 419 11.97 2.31 -17.33
N GLU A 420 12.86 3.06 -16.66
CA GLU A 420 12.61 3.66 -15.35
C GLU A 420 11.50 4.72 -15.33
N LEU A 421 11.08 5.22 -16.48
CA LEU A 421 10.00 6.19 -16.61
C LEU A 421 8.63 5.53 -16.66
N TYR A 422 8.57 4.25 -17.03
CA TYR A 422 7.32 3.53 -17.30
C TYR A 422 6.32 3.63 -16.16
N SER A 423 6.73 3.29 -14.94
CA SER A 423 5.78 3.22 -13.82
C SER A 423 5.07 4.54 -13.57
N ALA A 424 5.75 5.67 -13.67
CA ALA A 424 5.14 6.98 -13.47
C ALA A 424 4.24 7.40 -14.64
N ILE A 425 4.58 7.01 -15.87
CA ILE A 425 3.76 7.24 -17.08
C ILE A 425 2.49 6.39 -16.99
N GLU A 426 2.61 5.10 -16.63
CA GLU A 426 1.49 4.17 -16.49
C GLU A 426 0.50 4.62 -15.42
N GLU A 427 0.98 5.10 -14.26
CA GLU A 427 0.11 5.65 -13.21
C GLU A 427 -0.60 6.93 -13.67
N ALA A 428 0.10 7.81 -14.40
CA ALA A 428 -0.52 8.98 -15.00
C ALA A 428 -1.57 8.60 -16.04
N LYS A 429 -1.27 7.60 -16.89
CA LYS A 429 -2.19 7.08 -17.90
C LYS A 429 -3.42 6.48 -17.24
N ALA A 430 -3.28 5.64 -16.23
CA ALA A 430 -4.42 5.03 -15.55
C ALA A 430 -5.36 6.06 -14.90
N ASP A 431 -4.81 7.08 -14.22
CA ASP A 431 -5.59 8.19 -13.66
C ASP A 431 -6.37 8.96 -14.74
N VAL A 432 -5.68 9.38 -15.81
CA VAL A 432 -6.25 10.25 -16.85
C VAL A 432 -7.23 9.49 -17.74
N THR A 433 -6.88 8.25 -18.12
CA THR A 433 -7.79 7.35 -18.84
C THR A 433 -9.03 7.02 -17.99
N GLY A 434 -8.87 6.90 -16.67
CA GLY A 434 -9.98 6.75 -15.73
C GLY A 434 -10.94 7.93 -15.75
N LEU A 435 -10.43 9.17 -15.76
CA LEU A 435 -11.24 10.38 -15.92
C LEU A 435 -11.93 10.42 -17.29
N PHE A 436 -11.20 10.10 -18.36
CA PHE A 436 -11.75 10.02 -19.71
C PHE A 436 -12.88 8.99 -19.79
N ALA A 437 -12.67 7.79 -19.26
CA ALA A 437 -13.65 6.72 -19.24
C ALA A 437 -14.95 7.12 -18.52
N LEU A 438 -14.84 7.73 -17.35
CA LEU A 438 -16.01 8.20 -16.60
C LEU A 438 -16.76 9.29 -17.35
N GLN A 439 -16.04 10.26 -17.88
CA GLN A 439 -16.64 11.35 -18.68
C GLN A 439 -17.32 10.80 -19.95
N TYR A 440 -16.71 9.83 -20.63
CA TYR A 440 -17.29 9.15 -21.78
C TYR A 440 -18.62 8.48 -21.41
N LEU A 441 -18.64 7.66 -20.36
CA LEU A 441 -19.83 6.94 -19.90
C LEU A 441 -20.94 7.90 -19.43
N MET A 442 -20.59 8.97 -18.71
CA MET A 442 -21.54 10.03 -18.32
C MET A 442 -22.17 10.67 -19.57
N THR A 443 -21.37 10.96 -20.59
CA THR A 443 -21.86 11.52 -21.84
C THR A 443 -22.80 10.56 -22.59
N GLN A 444 -22.51 9.26 -22.61
CA GLN A 444 -23.40 8.26 -23.23
C GLN A 444 -24.72 8.12 -22.44
N ALA A 445 -24.66 8.19 -21.11
CA ALA A 445 -25.84 8.17 -20.25
C ALA A 445 -26.73 9.42 -20.49
N ASP A 446 -26.13 10.60 -20.58
CA ASP A 446 -26.86 11.86 -20.85
C ASP A 446 -27.54 11.85 -22.22
N LYS A 447 -26.97 11.16 -23.21
CA LYS A 447 -27.58 10.93 -24.53
C LYS A 447 -28.65 9.83 -24.53
N GLY A 448 -28.81 9.12 -23.42
CA GLY A 448 -29.72 7.97 -23.31
C GLY A 448 -29.23 6.72 -24.06
N ALA A 449 -27.97 6.68 -24.47
CA ALA A 449 -27.39 5.54 -25.20
C ALA A 449 -27.14 4.34 -24.28
N ILE A 450 -26.84 4.57 -22.98
CA ILE A 450 -26.66 3.56 -21.96
C ILE A 450 -27.43 3.93 -20.69
N GLN A 451 -27.79 2.91 -19.88
CA GLN A 451 -28.32 3.12 -18.54
C GLN A 451 -27.17 2.95 -17.52
N ALA A 452 -26.52 4.05 -17.17
CA ALA A 452 -25.41 4.01 -16.22
C ALA A 452 -25.93 4.07 -14.78
N PRO A 453 -25.51 3.16 -13.89
CA PRO A 453 -25.78 3.23 -12.44
C PRO A 453 -24.83 4.23 -11.75
N LEU A 454 -24.32 5.21 -12.47
CA LEU A 454 -23.37 6.23 -12.03
C LEU A 454 -24.02 7.60 -12.10
N PRO A 455 -23.63 8.54 -11.22
CA PRO A 455 -24.01 9.94 -11.38
C PRO A 455 -23.58 10.46 -12.76
N HIS A 456 -24.43 11.20 -13.43
CA HIS A 456 -24.13 11.81 -14.73
C HIS A 456 -24.76 13.20 -14.83
N GLY A 457 -24.52 13.91 -15.94
CA GLY A 457 -24.92 15.29 -16.15
C GLY A 457 -23.91 16.32 -15.63
N PRO A 458 -24.14 17.63 -15.94
CA PRO A 458 -23.18 18.70 -15.63
C PRO A 458 -22.80 18.83 -14.16
N ASP A 459 -23.71 18.48 -13.24
CA ASP A 459 -23.45 18.50 -11.80
C ASP A 459 -22.49 17.39 -11.39
N ALA A 460 -22.64 16.19 -11.95
CA ALA A 460 -21.75 15.06 -11.71
C ALA A 460 -20.35 15.31 -12.29
N GLU A 461 -20.27 15.86 -13.50
CA GLU A 461 -18.99 16.23 -14.11
C GLU A 461 -18.23 17.27 -13.28
N ARG A 462 -18.92 18.32 -12.80
CA ARG A 462 -18.32 19.33 -11.93
C ARG A 462 -17.77 18.69 -10.65
N LYS A 463 -18.54 17.82 -10.01
CA LYS A 463 -18.13 17.09 -8.80
C LYS A 463 -16.96 16.15 -9.08
N LEU A 464 -16.95 15.46 -10.21
CA LEU A 464 -15.83 14.56 -10.59
C LEU A 464 -14.51 15.33 -10.64
N TYR A 465 -14.43 16.37 -11.43
CA TYR A 465 -13.19 17.11 -11.64
C TYR A 465 -12.78 17.93 -10.42
N THR A 466 -13.73 18.47 -9.65
CA THR A 466 -13.42 19.16 -8.38
C THR A 466 -12.89 18.20 -7.34
N THR A 467 -13.48 17.01 -7.22
CA THR A 467 -13.01 15.96 -6.32
C THR A 467 -11.63 15.47 -6.72
N TYR A 468 -11.39 15.30 -8.02
CA TYR A 468 -10.08 14.91 -8.55
C TYR A 468 -9.01 15.96 -8.25
N LEU A 469 -9.28 17.25 -8.48
CA LEU A 469 -8.38 18.34 -8.11
C LEU A 469 -8.01 18.30 -6.62
N ALA A 470 -8.98 18.11 -5.73
CA ALA A 470 -8.69 17.99 -4.30
C ALA A 470 -7.85 16.75 -3.98
N SER A 471 -8.15 15.60 -4.61
CA SER A 471 -7.43 14.33 -4.40
C SER A 471 -5.98 14.39 -4.88
N SER A 472 -5.67 15.22 -5.87
CA SER A 472 -4.30 15.44 -6.32
C SER A 472 -3.37 15.90 -5.18
N PHE A 473 -3.85 16.78 -4.31
CA PHE A 473 -3.08 17.23 -3.14
C PHE A 473 -2.88 16.14 -2.10
N ARG A 474 -3.82 15.19 -1.98
CA ARG A 474 -3.66 14.01 -1.12
C ARG A 474 -2.46 13.17 -1.55
N THR A 475 -2.28 12.98 -2.86
CA THR A 475 -1.15 12.23 -3.42
C THR A 475 0.16 13.03 -3.35
N LEU A 476 0.14 14.29 -3.78
CA LEU A 476 1.35 15.14 -3.86
C LEU A 476 1.97 15.46 -2.49
N ARG A 477 1.22 15.35 -1.38
CA ARG A 477 1.74 15.64 -0.04
C ARG A 477 2.82 14.67 0.43
N PHE A 478 2.94 13.50 -0.18
CA PHE A 478 3.99 12.52 0.11
C PHE A 478 5.30 12.78 -0.64
N GLY A 479 5.37 13.85 -1.44
CA GLY A 479 6.53 14.16 -2.27
C GLY A 479 6.53 13.39 -3.58
N LEU A 480 7.67 13.40 -4.29
CA LEU A 480 7.80 12.78 -5.63
C LEU A 480 8.70 11.53 -5.60
N GLN A 481 8.57 10.69 -4.58
CA GLN A 481 9.37 9.46 -4.47
C GLN A 481 8.72 8.28 -5.20
N ASP A 482 7.42 8.09 -5.02
CA ASP A 482 6.66 7.00 -5.65
C ASP A 482 6.11 7.37 -7.04
N SER A 483 5.66 6.36 -7.78
CA SER A 483 5.18 6.49 -9.16
C SER A 483 3.87 7.26 -9.26
N HIS A 484 2.94 7.06 -8.32
CA HIS A 484 1.66 7.77 -8.31
C HIS A 484 1.86 9.28 -8.11
N ALA A 485 2.74 9.68 -7.17
CA ALA A 485 3.02 11.10 -6.94
C ALA A 485 3.75 11.76 -8.11
N LYS A 486 4.64 11.02 -8.79
CA LYS A 486 5.29 11.47 -10.02
C LYS A 486 4.29 11.68 -11.15
N GLY A 487 3.43 10.69 -11.39
CA GLY A 487 2.35 10.75 -12.36
C GLY A 487 1.37 11.88 -12.06
N MET A 488 0.99 12.03 -10.79
CA MET A 488 0.10 13.12 -10.36
C MET A 488 0.71 14.51 -10.57
N ALA A 489 2.01 14.68 -10.35
CA ALA A 489 2.68 15.97 -10.63
C ALA A 489 2.64 16.32 -12.12
N VAL A 490 2.85 15.35 -13.00
CA VAL A 490 2.72 15.53 -14.45
C VAL A 490 1.30 16.02 -14.81
N GLN A 491 0.29 15.32 -14.34
CA GLN A 491 -1.12 15.63 -14.61
C GLN A 491 -1.49 17.02 -14.08
N PHE A 492 -1.13 17.31 -12.84
CA PHE A 492 -1.47 18.58 -12.19
C PHE A 492 -0.88 19.77 -12.95
N ASN A 493 0.41 19.69 -13.30
CA ASN A 493 1.10 20.74 -14.02
C ASN A 493 0.60 20.89 -15.45
N TYR A 494 0.30 19.78 -16.12
CA TYR A 494 -0.30 19.81 -17.46
C TYR A 494 -1.66 20.53 -17.46
N PHE A 495 -2.52 20.21 -16.49
CA PHE A 495 -3.83 20.85 -16.38
C PHE A 495 -3.73 22.34 -15.98
N LEU A 496 -2.71 22.73 -15.20
CA LEU A 496 -2.40 24.15 -14.96
C LEU A 496 -1.99 24.87 -16.26
N ASP A 497 -1.10 24.28 -17.06
CA ASP A 497 -0.61 24.88 -18.30
C ASP A 497 -1.71 24.99 -19.37
N LYS A 498 -2.66 24.05 -19.39
CA LYS A 498 -3.86 24.13 -20.24
C LYS A 498 -4.92 25.11 -19.68
N GLY A 499 -4.72 25.64 -18.49
CA GLY A 499 -5.67 26.49 -17.78
C GLY A 499 -6.95 25.75 -17.39
N ALA A 500 -6.91 24.41 -17.33
CA ALA A 500 -7.98 23.55 -16.85
C ALA A 500 -8.03 23.53 -15.32
N PHE A 501 -6.87 23.57 -14.65
CA PHE A 501 -6.75 23.95 -13.25
C PHE A 501 -6.34 25.42 -13.17
N ILE A 502 -6.91 26.13 -12.20
CA ILE A 502 -6.67 27.55 -11.97
C ILE A 502 -6.12 27.73 -10.56
N ALA A 503 -4.92 28.27 -10.45
CA ALA A 503 -4.36 28.71 -9.18
C ALA A 503 -4.75 30.17 -8.92
N SER A 504 -5.41 30.45 -7.82
CA SER A 504 -5.83 31.79 -7.40
C SER A 504 -4.75 32.51 -6.59
N ALA A 505 -4.81 33.83 -6.55
CA ALA A 505 -3.84 34.65 -5.81
C ALA A 505 -3.85 34.39 -4.29
N ASP A 506 -4.96 33.93 -3.72
CA ASP A 506 -5.10 33.52 -2.33
C ASP A 506 -4.52 32.13 -2.01
N GLY A 507 -3.99 31.44 -3.05
CA GLY A 507 -3.40 30.11 -2.96
C GLY A 507 -4.43 28.98 -2.96
N THR A 508 -5.68 29.25 -3.34
CA THR A 508 -6.70 28.22 -3.59
C THR A 508 -6.74 27.83 -5.06
N PHE A 509 -7.42 26.73 -5.36
CA PHE A 509 -7.52 26.18 -6.71
C PHE A 509 -8.96 25.93 -7.09
N SER A 510 -9.21 25.95 -8.41
CA SER A 510 -10.52 25.59 -9.00
C SER A 510 -10.33 24.93 -10.36
N VAL A 511 -11.41 24.37 -10.91
CA VAL A 511 -11.45 23.75 -12.23
C VAL A 511 -12.17 24.66 -13.23
N ASP A 512 -11.57 24.87 -14.40
CA ASP A 512 -12.27 25.44 -15.56
C ASP A 512 -13.00 24.32 -16.31
N LEU A 513 -14.30 24.20 -16.09
CA LEU A 513 -15.13 23.15 -16.69
C LEU A 513 -15.24 23.24 -18.22
N SER A 514 -14.93 24.40 -18.82
CA SER A 514 -14.91 24.55 -20.25
C SER A 514 -13.66 23.98 -20.93
N LYS A 515 -12.59 23.74 -20.15
CA LYS A 515 -11.28 23.30 -20.64
C LYS A 515 -10.87 21.91 -20.18
N ILE A 516 -11.38 21.45 -19.03
CA ILE A 516 -10.85 20.25 -18.37
C ILE A 516 -11.03 18.98 -19.22
N LYS A 517 -12.15 18.85 -19.93
CA LYS A 517 -12.41 17.68 -20.79
C LYS A 517 -11.39 17.57 -21.92
N ASP A 518 -11.12 18.69 -22.60
CA ASP A 518 -10.14 18.74 -23.69
C ASP A 518 -8.72 18.53 -23.16
N ALA A 519 -8.42 19.04 -21.97
CA ALA A 519 -7.13 18.85 -21.32
C ALA A 519 -6.91 17.37 -20.91
N VAL A 520 -7.92 16.71 -20.37
CA VAL A 520 -7.90 15.26 -20.05
C VAL A 520 -7.68 14.46 -21.33
N ALA A 521 -8.48 14.67 -22.39
CA ALA A 521 -8.33 13.95 -23.64
C ALA A 521 -6.95 14.21 -24.29
N SER A 522 -6.44 15.44 -24.20
CA SER A 522 -5.12 15.80 -24.75
C SER A 522 -3.96 15.13 -24.01
N LEU A 523 -4.02 15.06 -22.68
CA LEU A 523 -2.98 14.37 -21.88
C LEU A 523 -3.06 12.87 -22.07
N ASP A 524 -4.27 12.31 -22.08
CA ASP A 524 -4.49 10.88 -22.32
C ASP A 524 -3.93 10.45 -23.69
N HIS A 525 -4.19 11.24 -24.74
CA HIS A 525 -3.60 11.03 -26.07
C HIS A 525 -2.06 11.03 -26.02
N GLU A 526 -1.45 11.97 -25.29
CA GLU A 526 0.01 12.06 -25.19
C GLU A 526 0.60 10.85 -24.48
N LEU A 527 0.02 10.44 -23.32
CA LEU A 527 0.48 9.30 -22.54
C LEU A 527 0.34 7.98 -23.31
N LEU A 528 -0.83 7.73 -23.90
CA LEU A 528 -1.09 6.55 -24.73
C LEU A 528 -0.15 6.49 -25.94
N THR A 529 0.14 7.64 -26.59
CA THR A 529 1.08 7.70 -27.72
C THR A 529 2.52 7.38 -27.28
N LEU A 530 2.97 7.89 -26.13
CA LEU A 530 4.29 7.56 -25.59
C LEU A 530 4.44 6.05 -25.34
N GLU A 531 3.41 5.41 -24.81
CA GLU A 531 3.40 3.97 -24.61
C GLU A 531 3.34 3.19 -25.91
N ALA A 532 2.44 3.57 -26.84
CA ALA A 532 2.26 2.89 -28.13
C ALA A 532 3.53 2.91 -28.99
N THR A 533 4.26 4.00 -28.94
CA THR A 533 5.49 4.21 -29.75
C THR A 533 6.76 3.85 -29.01
N GLY A 534 6.69 3.60 -27.69
CA GLY A 534 7.87 3.37 -26.86
C GLY A 534 8.83 4.56 -26.87
N ASP A 535 8.31 5.78 -27.00
CA ASP A 535 9.12 7.01 -27.13
C ASP A 535 9.72 7.43 -25.77
N TYR A 536 10.84 6.82 -25.43
CA TYR A 536 11.61 7.18 -24.24
C TYR A 536 12.04 8.65 -24.20
N ALA A 537 12.38 9.23 -25.36
CA ALA A 537 12.85 10.63 -25.41
C ALA A 537 11.69 11.62 -25.12
N GLY A 538 10.52 11.37 -25.71
CA GLY A 538 9.29 12.11 -25.41
C GLY A 538 8.87 11.96 -23.95
N ALA A 539 8.85 10.74 -23.43
CA ALA A 539 8.53 10.47 -22.02
C ALA A 539 9.49 11.19 -21.07
N LYS A 540 10.81 11.15 -21.34
CA LYS A 540 11.81 11.85 -20.57
C LYS A 540 11.62 13.37 -20.60
N LYS A 541 11.26 13.92 -21.75
CA LYS A 541 10.96 15.35 -21.90
C LYS A 541 9.73 15.73 -21.05
N LEU A 542 8.60 15.01 -21.19
CA LEU A 542 7.39 15.25 -20.42
C LEU A 542 7.67 15.21 -18.92
N MET A 543 8.36 14.16 -18.45
CA MET A 543 8.72 14.01 -17.04
C MET A 543 9.63 15.14 -16.56
N SER A 544 10.64 15.55 -17.34
CA SER A 544 11.55 16.62 -16.93
C SER A 544 10.89 18.00 -16.83
N GLU A 545 9.87 18.24 -17.63
CA GLU A 545 9.12 19.51 -17.68
C GLU A 545 7.99 19.56 -16.64
N MET A 546 7.35 18.43 -16.35
CA MET A 546 6.10 18.37 -15.58
C MET A 546 6.22 17.68 -14.21
N MET A 547 7.18 16.76 -13.99
CA MET A 547 7.35 16.05 -12.73
C MET A 547 8.06 16.91 -11.69
N LEU A 548 7.41 17.98 -11.23
CA LEU A 548 7.94 18.89 -10.22
C LEU A 548 6.81 19.47 -9.37
N LEU A 549 7.13 19.88 -8.16
CA LEU A 549 6.20 20.65 -7.32
C LEU A 549 6.40 22.13 -7.60
N ARG A 550 5.45 22.76 -8.28
CA ARG A 550 5.49 24.20 -8.57
C ARG A 550 5.30 25.03 -7.29
N PRO A 551 5.78 26.28 -7.23
CA PRO A 551 5.73 27.09 -6.00
C PRO A 551 4.34 27.26 -5.41
N GLU A 552 3.30 27.41 -6.22
CA GLU A 552 1.90 27.48 -5.77
C GLU A 552 1.41 26.20 -5.13
N VAL A 553 1.83 25.03 -5.67
CA VAL A 553 1.52 23.71 -5.11
C VAL A 553 2.27 23.51 -3.78
N GLN A 554 3.56 23.84 -3.73
CA GLN A 554 4.37 23.76 -2.50
C GLN A 554 3.74 24.57 -1.37
N LYS A 555 3.32 25.83 -1.65
CA LYS A 555 2.64 26.67 -0.67
C LYS A 555 1.32 26.07 -0.17
N ALA A 556 0.56 25.40 -1.04
CA ALA A 556 -0.66 24.72 -0.65
C ALA A 556 -0.34 23.51 0.24
N LEU A 557 0.66 22.70 -0.12
CA LEU A 557 1.11 21.54 0.67
C LEU A 557 1.61 21.94 2.06
N GLU A 558 2.31 23.08 2.20
CA GLU A 558 2.75 23.60 3.50
C GLU A 558 1.57 23.88 4.44
N ARG A 559 0.43 24.34 3.90
CA ARG A 559 -0.80 24.59 4.68
C ARG A 559 -1.50 23.29 5.11
N LEU A 560 -1.17 22.15 4.51
CA LEU A 560 -1.76 20.85 4.83
C LEU A 560 -1.06 20.12 5.99
N LYS A 561 -0.03 20.69 6.59
CA LYS A 561 0.74 20.04 7.69
C LYS A 561 -0.11 19.67 8.91
N SER A 562 -1.23 20.38 9.14
CA SER A 562 -2.16 20.09 10.24
C SER A 562 -3.27 19.09 9.87
N VAL A 563 -3.40 18.75 8.58
CA VAL A 563 -4.38 17.76 8.12
C VAL A 563 -3.81 16.36 8.36
N PRO A 564 -4.57 15.41 8.94
CA PRO A 564 -4.12 14.06 9.13
C PRO A 564 -3.57 13.44 7.83
N THR A 565 -2.53 12.64 7.96
CA THR A 565 -1.91 11.95 6.81
C THR A 565 -2.74 10.75 6.40
N ASP A 566 -3.22 10.00 7.41
CA ASP A 566 -4.09 8.84 7.21
C ASP A 566 -5.03 8.66 8.41
N ILE A 567 -5.65 7.49 8.50
CA ILE A 567 -6.55 7.11 9.59
C ILE A 567 -5.91 6.10 10.54
N GLU A 568 -6.37 6.10 11.80
CA GLU A 568 -6.21 5.02 12.75
C GLU A 568 -7.58 4.33 12.91
N PRO A 569 -7.82 3.16 12.29
CA PRO A 569 -9.09 2.47 12.36
C PRO A 569 -9.40 1.99 13.79
N GLN A 570 -10.60 2.29 14.27
CA GLN A 570 -11.15 1.74 15.50
C GLN A 570 -12.26 0.75 15.13
N PHE A 571 -11.96 -0.53 15.19
CA PHE A 571 -12.83 -1.61 14.68
C PHE A 571 -13.97 -1.93 15.64
N VAL A 572 -14.92 -1.00 15.80
CA VAL A 572 -16.01 -1.09 16.78
C VAL A 572 -16.87 -2.35 16.63
N THR A 573 -17.07 -2.82 15.39
CA THR A 573 -17.82 -4.06 15.13
C THR A 573 -17.04 -5.29 15.57
N ALA A 574 -15.74 -5.36 15.30
CA ALA A 574 -14.88 -6.45 15.74
C ALA A 574 -14.81 -6.52 17.27
N ASP A 575 -14.64 -5.37 17.93
CA ASP A 575 -14.62 -5.29 19.38
C ASP A 575 -15.93 -5.82 20.00
N ALA A 576 -17.08 -5.46 19.39
CA ALA A 576 -18.40 -5.89 19.89
C ALA A 576 -18.63 -7.41 19.76
N ILE A 577 -18.10 -8.06 18.71
CA ILE A 577 -18.29 -9.51 18.51
C ILE A 577 -17.24 -10.37 19.25
N THR A 578 -16.16 -9.75 19.75
CA THR A 578 -15.07 -10.42 20.47
C THR A 578 -15.04 -10.10 21.97
N VAL A 579 -16.04 -9.39 22.50
CA VAL A 579 -16.12 -9.06 23.93
C VAL A 579 -16.04 -10.33 24.79
N GLY A 580 -14.96 -10.41 25.59
CA GLY A 580 -14.65 -11.53 26.48
C GLY A 580 -13.59 -12.52 25.99
N ILE A 581 -13.00 -12.32 24.80
CA ILE A 581 -12.10 -13.29 24.16
C ILE A 581 -10.63 -12.86 24.17
N VAL A 582 -10.32 -11.58 24.29
CA VAL A 582 -8.96 -11.07 24.08
C VAL A 582 -8.30 -10.60 25.37
N GLU A 583 -7.62 -11.51 26.09
CA GLU A 583 -6.42 -11.18 26.86
C GLU A 583 -5.21 -11.95 26.27
N PRO A 584 -4.07 -11.29 25.97
CA PRO A 584 -2.86 -11.99 25.59
C PRO A 584 -2.38 -12.84 26.77
N ARG A 585 -2.34 -14.16 26.60
CA ARG A 585 -1.77 -15.07 27.63
C ARG A 585 -0.32 -14.69 27.91
N LYS A 586 0.02 -14.63 29.20
CA LYS A 586 1.40 -14.51 29.66
C LYS A 586 2.24 -15.64 29.06
N PRO A 587 3.49 -15.37 28.66
CA PRO A 587 4.38 -16.42 28.15
C PRO A 587 4.54 -17.52 29.20
N GLU A 588 4.33 -18.78 28.78
CA GLU A 588 4.67 -19.95 29.62
C GLU A 588 6.14 -19.89 29.93
N LYS A 589 6.47 -19.92 31.24
CA LYS A 589 7.87 -20.07 31.69
C LYS A 589 8.34 -21.43 31.21
N LYS A 590 9.28 -21.45 30.26
CA LYS A 590 10.05 -22.67 29.98
C LYS A 590 10.72 -23.13 31.27
N LYS A 591 10.34 -24.32 31.72
CA LYS A 591 11.05 -25.03 32.80
C LYS A 591 12.37 -25.59 32.27
#